data_524c38a837b89594c14b11896ed7dd23
#
_entry.id   524c38a837b89594c14b11896ed7dd23
#
_cell.length_a   1.000
_cell.length_b   1.000
_cell.length_c   1.000
_cell.angle_alpha   90.00
_cell.angle_beta   90.00
_cell.angle_gamma   90.00
#
_symmetry.space_group_name_H-M   'P 1'
#
loop_
_entity.id
_entity.type
_entity.pdbx_description
1 polymer ?
#
loop_
_entity_poly.entity_id
_entity_poly.type
_entity_poly.pdbx_seq_one_letter_code
_entity_poly.pdbx_strand_id
1 'polypeptide(L)'
;MILVRNIRLPLSAAEPQAFEKALHTLRVPRSKVEHTGVAKLSVDARHGQPKLVYTVAVTLKQPGEEAAFVARCPDAALHSRADFTLHAGTQPLVHRPVVCGLGPAGLFAALLLARNGYHPIVLERGPALADRVAAVQKFEQTGALDPNANIQFGEGGAGTFSDGKLTTRIGDPLCDNVLEILAAHGAPADIVKKAKPHVGTDILKDVVREMRREIIKNGGEVRFRTPLTGVSVKNGALCAVQADGQDIACERAVLAIGHSARDTF
;
A
#
# COMPACT_ATOMS: atom_id res chain seq x y z
N MET A 1 13.00 -14.22 -11.72
CA MET A 1 11.84 -14.65 -12.55
C MET A 1 11.77 -13.81 -13.82
N ILE A 2 11.09 -14.28 -14.85
CA ILE A 2 10.92 -13.61 -16.14
C ILE A 2 9.51 -13.04 -16.23
N LEU A 3 9.35 -11.77 -16.64
CA LEU A 3 8.05 -11.22 -17.03
C LEU A 3 7.93 -11.22 -18.54
N VAL A 4 6.91 -11.92 -19.06
CA VAL A 4 6.56 -11.94 -20.48
C VAL A 4 5.36 -11.05 -20.70
N ARG A 5 5.55 -9.96 -21.44
CA ARG A 5 4.56 -8.91 -21.66
C ARG A 5 3.78 -9.16 -22.97
N ASN A 6 2.74 -8.36 -23.17
CA ASN A 6 1.96 -8.32 -24.44
C ASN A 6 1.31 -9.64 -24.84
N ILE A 7 1.02 -10.53 -23.90
CA ILE A 7 0.30 -11.76 -24.17
C ILE A 7 -1.19 -11.47 -24.37
N ARG A 8 -1.59 -11.30 -25.63
CA ARG A 8 -2.95 -10.88 -26.01
C ARG A 8 -3.83 -12.10 -26.29
N LEU A 9 -4.99 -12.17 -25.66
CA LEU A 9 -5.98 -13.22 -25.80
C LEU A 9 -7.40 -12.63 -25.96
N PRO A 10 -8.36 -13.36 -26.56
CA PRO A 10 -9.76 -12.95 -26.56
C PRO A 10 -10.33 -12.93 -25.13
N LEU A 11 -11.43 -12.21 -24.91
CA LEU A 11 -12.08 -12.10 -23.59
C LEU A 11 -12.54 -13.46 -23.03
N SER A 12 -12.84 -14.41 -23.91
CA SER A 12 -13.28 -15.77 -23.54
C SER A 12 -12.13 -16.70 -23.13
N ALA A 13 -10.88 -16.26 -23.25
CA ALA A 13 -9.73 -17.10 -22.93
C ALA A 13 -9.53 -17.27 -21.43
N ALA A 14 -9.15 -18.48 -21.02
CA ALA A 14 -8.80 -18.79 -19.64
C ALA A 14 -7.30 -18.53 -19.37
N GLU A 15 -6.95 -18.26 -18.11
CA GLU A 15 -5.55 -17.99 -17.70
C GLU A 15 -4.52 -19.02 -18.19
N PRO A 16 -4.78 -20.36 -18.19
CA PRO A 16 -3.84 -21.34 -18.68
C PRO A 16 -3.38 -21.12 -20.14
N GLN A 17 -4.25 -20.55 -20.98
CA GLN A 17 -3.90 -20.22 -22.36
C GLN A 17 -2.88 -19.06 -22.42
N ALA A 18 -2.92 -18.14 -21.44
CA ALA A 18 -1.90 -17.10 -21.34
C ALA A 18 -0.53 -17.68 -20.96
N PHE A 19 -0.52 -18.67 -20.07
CA PHE A 19 0.72 -19.34 -19.67
C PHE A 19 1.37 -20.09 -20.84
N GLU A 20 0.59 -20.92 -21.55
CA GLU A 20 1.10 -21.63 -22.73
C GLU A 20 1.62 -20.67 -23.80
N LYS A 21 0.89 -19.60 -24.08
CA LYS A 21 1.32 -18.58 -25.03
C LYS A 21 2.60 -17.86 -24.59
N ALA A 22 2.76 -17.59 -23.30
CA ALA A 22 3.97 -16.97 -22.76
C ALA A 22 5.19 -17.89 -22.88
N LEU A 23 5.03 -19.21 -22.59
CA LEU A 23 6.09 -20.21 -22.74
C LEU A 23 6.51 -20.37 -24.20
N HIS A 24 5.53 -20.37 -25.12
CA HIS A 24 5.80 -20.41 -26.56
C HIS A 24 6.56 -19.15 -27.02
N THR A 25 6.15 -17.96 -26.55
CA THR A 25 6.82 -16.68 -26.86
C THR A 25 8.26 -16.66 -26.36
N LEU A 26 8.53 -17.17 -25.15
CA LEU A 26 9.86 -17.34 -24.58
C LEU A 26 10.66 -18.46 -25.22
N ARG A 27 10.02 -19.38 -25.94
CA ARG A 27 10.60 -20.65 -26.44
C ARG A 27 11.19 -21.48 -25.31
N VAL A 28 10.51 -21.55 -24.17
CA VAL A 28 10.90 -22.33 -22.99
C VAL A 28 10.09 -23.62 -22.94
N PRO A 29 10.72 -24.80 -22.87
CA PRO A 29 10.00 -26.04 -22.70
C PRO A 29 9.41 -26.13 -21.28
N ARG A 30 8.21 -26.70 -21.18
CA ARG A 30 7.47 -26.81 -19.90
C ARG A 30 8.27 -27.55 -18.82
N SER A 31 9.12 -28.48 -19.20
CA SER A 31 9.97 -29.23 -18.27
C SER A 31 10.95 -28.39 -17.49
N LYS A 32 11.34 -27.23 -18.00
CA LYS A 32 12.24 -26.27 -17.35
C LYS A 32 11.51 -25.28 -16.42
N VAL A 33 10.18 -25.22 -16.48
CA VAL A 33 9.37 -24.27 -15.73
C VAL A 33 9.04 -24.83 -14.35
N GLU A 34 9.30 -24.04 -13.32
CA GLU A 34 8.90 -24.30 -11.94
C GLU A 34 7.51 -23.76 -11.68
N HIS A 35 7.29 -22.47 -12.01
CA HIS A 35 6.03 -21.78 -11.75
C HIS A 35 5.66 -20.81 -12.88
N THR A 36 4.33 -20.66 -13.11
CA THR A 36 3.76 -19.60 -13.95
C THR A 36 2.64 -18.91 -13.21
N GLY A 37 2.53 -17.59 -13.37
CA GLY A 37 1.47 -16.81 -12.76
C GLY A 37 1.15 -15.53 -13.55
N VAL A 38 -0.01 -14.93 -13.29
CA VAL A 38 -0.36 -13.63 -13.87
C VAL A 38 0.27 -12.54 -13.01
N ALA A 39 1.22 -11.80 -13.59
CA ALA A 39 1.81 -10.63 -12.96
C ALA A 39 0.97 -9.38 -13.20
N LYS A 40 0.36 -9.24 -14.39
CA LYS A 40 -0.50 -8.11 -14.72
C LYS A 40 -1.57 -8.50 -15.74
N LEU A 41 -2.78 -7.98 -15.52
CA LEU A 41 -3.91 -8.15 -16.45
C LEU A 41 -4.52 -6.78 -16.77
N SER A 42 -4.74 -6.53 -18.04
CA SER A 42 -5.47 -5.36 -18.54
C SER A 42 -6.39 -5.74 -19.71
N VAL A 43 -7.34 -4.86 -20.01
CA VAL A 43 -8.19 -4.97 -21.19
C VAL A 43 -7.75 -3.92 -22.20
N ASP A 44 -7.47 -4.33 -23.43
CA ASP A 44 -7.23 -3.44 -24.55
C ASP A 44 -8.46 -3.42 -25.46
N ALA A 45 -9.19 -2.29 -25.43
CA ALA A 45 -10.41 -2.06 -26.23
C ALA A 45 -10.23 -0.92 -27.25
N ARG A 46 -8.99 -0.50 -27.52
CA ARG A 46 -8.73 0.66 -28.39
C ARG A 46 -8.98 0.39 -29.85
N HIS A 47 -8.81 -0.85 -30.29
CA HIS A 47 -8.92 -1.23 -31.71
C HIS A 47 -9.66 -2.55 -31.88
N GLY A 48 -10.78 -2.55 -32.60
CA GLY A 48 -11.55 -3.74 -32.88
C GLY A 48 -12.16 -4.42 -31.65
N GLN A 49 -12.18 -5.75 -31.66
CA GLN A 49 -12.71 -6.52 -30.51
C GLN A 49 -11.79 -6.40 -29.29
N PRO A 50 -12.36 -6.15 -28.09
CA PRO A 50 -11.57 -6.09 -26.86
C PRO A 50 -10.77 -7.37 -26.61
N LYS A 51 -9.55 -7.22 -26.09
CA LYS A 51 -8.63 -8.33 -25.78
C LYS A 51 -8.14 -8.21 -24.36
N LEU A 52 -7.95 -9.36 -23.72
CA LEU A 52 -7.16 -9.47 -22.50
C LEU A 52 -5.68 -9.36 -22.85
N VAL A 53 -4.95 -8.54 -22.11
CA VAL A 53 -3.51 -8.37 -22.25
C VAL A 53 -2.86 -8.75 -20.94
N TYR A 54 -2.14 -9.87 -20.94
CA TYR A 54 -1.45 -10.39 -19.78
C TYR A 54 0.03 -10.01 -19.81
N THR A 55 0.58 -9.78 -18.63
CA THR A 55 2.00 -10.00 -18.34
C THR A 55 2.09 -11.26 -17.51
N VAL A 56 2.78 -12.27 -18.00
CA VAL A 56 2.93 -13.55 -17.33
C VAL A 56 4.30 -13.62 -16.65
N ALA A 57 4.30 -13.97 -15.37
CA ALA A 57 5.51 -14.31 -14.63
C ALA A 57 5.86 -15.78 -14.86
N VAL A 58 7.12 -16.04 -15.22
CA VAL A 58 7.66 -17.38 -15.42
C VAL A 58 8.90 -17.55 -14.56
N THR A 59 8.89 -18.54 -13.68
CA THR A 59 10.06 -18.93 -12.87
C THR A 59 10.59 -20.24 -13.42
N LEU A 60 11.89 -20.28 -13.67
CA LEU A 60 12.57 -21.49 -14.13
C LEU A 60 13.13 -22.27 -12.94
N LYS A 61 13.19 -23.59 -13.09
CA LYS A 61 13.84 -24.50 -12.12
C LYS A 61 15.32 -24.16 -11.88
N GLN A 62 15.96 -23.58 -12.90
CA GLN A 62 17.34 -23.10 -12.84
C GLN A 62 17.37 -21.59 -13.12
N PRO A 63 17.40 -20.73 -12.08
CA PRO A 63 17.35 -19.27 -12.25
C PRO A 63 18.47 -18.70 -13.14
N GLY A 64 19.64 -19.35 -13.17
CA GLY A 64 20.76 -18.91 -14.01
C GLY A 64 20.49 -18.95 -15.52
N GLU A 65 19.52 -19.74 -15.98
CA GLU A 65 19.14 -19.81 -17.40
C GLU A 65 18.21 -18.67 -17.84
N GLU A 66 17.59 -17.96 -16.91
CA GLU A 66 16.55 -16.95 -17.20
C GLU A 66 17.06 -15.84 -18.13
N ALA A 67 18.28 -15.35 -17.89
CA ALA A 67 18.89 -14.31 -18.71
C ALA A 67 19.04 -14.70 -20.19
N ALA A 68 19.37 -15.96 -20.48
CA ALA A 68 19.54 -16.45 -21.84
C ALA A 68 18.21 -16.49 -22.63
N PHE A 69 17.08 -16.78 -21.95
CA PHE A 69 15.77 -16.75 -22.58
C PHE A 69 15.29 -15.32 -22.81
N VAL A 70 15.52 -14.42 -21.84
CA VAL A 70 15.16 -13.00 -21.97
C VAL A 70 15.90 -12.32 -23.10
N ALA A 71 17.21 -12.60 -23.28
CA ALA A 71 18.01 -12.02 -24.36
C ALA A 71 17.47 -12.31 -25.77
N ARG A 72 16.66 -13.35 -25.94
CA ARG A 72 16.09 -13.79 -27.21
C ARG A 72 14.63 -13.34 -27.42
N CYS A 73 14.04 -12.66 -26.45
CA CYS A 73 12.63 -12.30 -26.48
C CYS A 73 12.45 -10.81 -26.13
N PRO A 74 12.11 -9.93 -27.07
CA PRO A 74 11.96 -8.50 -26.82
C PRO A 74 10.78 -8.17 -25.89
N ASP A 75 9.77 -9.04 -25.79
CA ASP A 75 8.65 -8.88 -24.89
C ASP A 75 8.93 -9.43 -23.47
N ALA A 76 10.14 -9.92 -23.21
CA ALA A 76 10.53 -10.46 -21.91
C ALA A 76 11.53 -9.55 -21.19
N ALA A 77 11.44 -9.54 -19.87
CA ALA A 77 12.40 -8.86 -19.00
C ALA A 77 12.64 -9.69 -17.73
N LEU A 78 13.87 -9.64 -17.21
CA LEU A 78 14.14 -10.11 -15.87
C LEU A 78 13.42 -9.21 -14.87
N HIS A 79 12.85 -9.82 -13.87
CA HIS A 79 12.21 -9.12 -12.75
C HIS A 79 12.74 -9.68 -11.44
N SER A 80 13.21 -8.77 -10.61
CA SER A 80 13.54 -9.03 -9.21
C SER A 80 12.47 -8.35 -8.38
N ARG A 81 11.79 -9.11 -7.53
CA ARG A 81 10.85 -8.53 -6.59
C ARG A 81 11.63 -7.66 -5.60
N ALA A 82 11.17 -6.44 -5.41
CA ALA A 82 11.68 -5.61 -4.33
C ALA A 82 10.90 -5.93 -3.06
N ASP A 83 11.50 -6.67 -2.15
CA ASP A 83 10.93 -6.86 -0.83
C ASP A 83 11.37 -5.68 0.06
N PHE A 84 10.37 -5.07 0.71
CA PHE A 84 10.68 -4.02 1.67
C PHE A 84 11.29 -4.65 2.92
N THR A 85 12.52 -4.28 3.20
CA THR A 85 13.20 -4.66 4.45
C THR A 85 13.51 -3.41 5.24
N LEU A 86 12.99 -3.31 6.46
CA LEU A 86 13.34 -2.26 7.38
C LEU A 86 14.74 -2.53 7.93
N HIS A 87 15.71 -1.71 7.54
CA HIS A 87 17.06 -1.79 8.09
C HIS A 87 17.09 -1.08 9.45
N ALA A 88 17.28 -1.84 10.50
CA ALA A 88 17.46 -1.30 11.85
C ALA A 88 18.78 -0.50 11.92
N GLY A 89 18.73 0.63 12.61
CA GLY A 89 19.95 1.39 12.95
C GLY A 89 20.78 0.66 14.01
N THR A 90 21.99 1.16 14.25
CA THR A 90 22.91 0.60 15.27
C THR A 90 22.64 1.09 16.68
N GLN A 91 21.85 2.17 16.82
CA GLN A 91 21.52 2.75 18.12
C GLN A 91 20.12 2.33 18.55
N PRO A 92 19.93 1.74 19.75
CA PRO A 92 18.61 1.42 20.27
C PRO A 92 17.83 2.71 20.54
N LEU A 93 16.53 2.68 20.32
CA LEU A 93 15.62 3.74 20.76
C LEU A 93 15.33 3.56 22.25
N VAL A 94 15.37 4.64 23.02
CA VAL A 94 14.98 4.66 24.44
C VAL A 94 13.46 4.74 24.56
N HIS A 95 12.84 5.53 23.69
CA HIS A 95 11.41 5.71 23.66
C HIS A 95 10.80 5.15 22.37
N ARG A 96 9.50 4.90 22.41
CA ARG A 96 8.72 4.44 21.26
C ARG A 96 8.71 5.50 20.16
N PRO A 97 8.85 5.14 18.86
CA PRO A 97 8.71 6.10 17.79
C PRO A 97 7.27 6.59 17.71
N VAL A 98 7.09 7.86 17.33
CA VAL A 98 5.77 8.46 17.17
C VAL A 98 5.45 8.63 15.69
N VAL A 99 4.21 8.29 15.30
CA VAL A 99 3.67 8.52 13.95
C VAL A 99 2.53 9.52 14.05
N CYS A 100 2.70 10.69 13.45
CA CYS A 100 1.71 11.76 13.46
C CYS A 100 0.86 11.72 12.20
N GLY A 101 -0.41 11.38 12.34
CA GLY A 101 -1.38 11.17 11.26
C GLY A 101 -1.60 9.69 10.94
N LEU A 102 -2.86 9.28 10.76
CA LEU A 102 -3.29 7.93 10.41
C LEU A 102 -3.93 7.87 8.99
N GLY A 103 -3.51 8.78 8.12
CA GLY A 103 -3.74 8.68 6.68
C GLY A 103 -2.92 7.53 6.07
N PRO A 104 -2.95 7.31 4.74
CA PRO A 104 -2.25 6.19 4.11
C PRO A 104 -0.78 6.10 4.50
N ALA A 105 -0.03 7.20 4.45
CA ALA A 105 1.40 7.20 4.80
C ALA A 105 1.65 6.80 6.26
N GLY A 106 0.90 7.38 7.21
CA GLY A 106 1.06 7.04 8.63
C GLY A 106 0.61 5.63 8.96
N LEU A 107 -0.48 5.15 8.33
CA LEU A 107 -0.98 3.79 8.52
C LEU A 107 0.06 2.75 8.10
N PHE A 108 0.69 2.91 6.92
CA PHE A 108 1.75 2.01 6.46
C PHE A 108 3.02 2.13 7.30
N ALA A 109 3.43 3.35 7.67
CA ALA A 109 4.59 3.56 8.54
C ALA A 109 4.39 2.88 9.91
N ALA A 110 3.23 3.08 10.53
CA ALA A 110 2.91 2.48 11.83
C ALA A 110 2.84 0.95 11.74
N LEU A 111 2.24 0.40 10.67
CA LEU A 111 2.18 -1.05 10.45
C LEU A 111 3.58 -1.65 10.32
N LEU A 112 4.45 -1.05 9.52
CA LEU A 112 5.82 -1.53 9.33
C LEU A 112 6.64 -1.44 10.63
N LEU A 113 6.52 -0.35 11.38
CA LEU A 113 7.17 -0.21 12.68
C LEU A 113 6.67 -1.26 13.67
N ALA A 114 5.35 -1.47 13.74
CA ALA A 114 4.76 -2.46 14.65
C ALA A 114 5.20 -3.90 14.29
N ARG A 115 5.19 -4.27 13.00
CA ARG A 115 5.68 -5.57 12.52
C ARG A 115 7.15 -5.84 12.87
N ASN A 116 7.94 -4.79 12.98
CA ASN A 116 9.38 -4.87 13.34
C ASN A 116 9.65 -4.65 14.84
N GLY A 117 8.63 -4.70 15.70
CA GLY A 117 8.78 -4.65 17.15
C GLY A 117 9.06 -3.28 17.75
N TYR A 118 8.86 -2.19 17.00
CA TYR A 118 9.09 -0.82 17.53
C TYR A 118 7.92 -0.27 18.36
N HIS A 119 6.77 -0.93 18.38
CA HIS A 119 5.58 -0.54 19.16
C HIS A 119 5.21 0.94 19.04
N PRO A 120 4.95 1.47 17.83
CA PRO A 120 4.77 2.91 17.61
C PRO A 120 3.59 3.48 18.39
N ILE A 121 3.68 4.77 18.76
CA ILE A 121 2.54 5.56 19.20
C ILE A 121 2.05 6.36 17.98
N VAL A 122 0.78 6.16 17.61
CA VAL A 122 0.15 6.84 16.48
C VAL A 122 -0.79 7.91 16.99
N LEU A 123 -0.60 9.15 16.55
CA LEU A 123 -1.43 10.29 16.88
C LEU A 123 -2.29 10.64 15.67
N GLU A 124 -3.61 10.57 15.82
CA GLU A 124 -4.56 10.97 14.80
C GLU A 124 -5.43 12.12 15.30
N ARG A 125 -5.43 13.22 14.56
CA ARG A 125 -6.22 14.42 14.88
C ARG A 125 -7.72 14.16 14.91
N GLY A 126 -8.19 13.36 13.93
CA GLY A 126 -9.60 13.01 13.77
C GLY A 126 -10.06 11.89 14.70
N PRO A 127 -11.36 11.59 14.66
CA PRO A 127 -11.94 10.46 15.36
C PRO A 127 -11.62 9.14 14.63
N ALA A 128 -11.91 8.00 15.28
CA ALA A 128 -11.90 6.70 14.65
C ALA A 128 -12.86 6.64 13.44
N LEU A 129 -12.59 5.74 12.51
CA LEU A 129 -13.29 5.68 11.22
C LEU A 129 -14.82 5.62 11.33
N ALA A 130 -15.36 4.92 12.31
CA ALA A 130 -16.82 4.84 12.51
C ALA A 130 -17.43 6.23 12.83
N ASP A 131 -16.83 6.95 13.77
CA ASP A 131 -17.27 8.31 14.14
C ASP A 131 -17.02 9.30 13.00
N ARG A 132 -15.94 9.11 12.24
CA ARG A 132 -15.62 9.90 11.05
C ARG A 132 -16.70 9.73 9.98
N VAL A 133 -17.17 8.52 9.73
CA VAL A 133 -18.28 8.24 8.79
C VAL A 133 -19.54 8.97 9.25
N ALA A 134 -19.89 8.90 10.55
CA ALA A 134 -21.05 9.60 11.10
C ALA A 134 -20.94 11.13 10.97
N ALA A 135 -19.74 11.70 11.19
CA ALA A 135 -19.51 13.14 11.02
C ALA A 135 -19.67 13.59 9.56
N VAL A 136 -19.17 12.81 8.60
CA VAL A 136 -19.34 13.09 7.17
C VAL A 136 -20.81 13.01 6.77
N GLN A 137 -21.54 11.97 7.18
CA GLN A 137 -22.96 11.84 6.91
C GLN A 137 -23.77 13.01 7.49
N LYS A 138 -23.44 13.44 8.72
CA LYS A 138 -24.05 14.62 9.34
C LYS A 138 -23.80 15.88 8.52
N PHE A 139 -22.56 16.06 8.04
CA PHE A 139 -22.22 17.21 7.18
C PHE A 139 -23.03 17.18 5.87
N GLU A 140 -23.13 16.03 5.21
CA GLU A 140 -23.92 15.88 3.97
C GLU A 140 -25.41 16.20 4.17
N GLN A 141 -25.98 15.86 5.33
CA GLN A 141 -27.39 16.10 5.65
C GLN A 141 -27.68 17.52 6.12
N THR A 142 -26.75 18.15 6.84
CA THR A 142 -27.03 19.40 7.58
C THR A 142 -26.16 20.58 7.17
N GLY A 143 -25.07 20.35 6.41
CA GLY A 143 -24.05 21.37 6.11
C GLY A 143 -23.14 21.69 7.30
N ALA A 144 -23.32 21.08 8.48
CA ALA A 144 -22.50 21.35 9.68
C ALA A 144 -21.16 20.62 9.59
N LEU A 145 -20.10 21.35 9.22
CA LEU A 145 -18.74 20.83 9.12
C LEU A 145 -18.09 20.66 10.49
N ASP A 146 -17.57 19.47 10.77
CA ASP A 146 -16.59 19.25 11.85
C ASP A 146 -15.18 19.49 11.29
N PRO A 147 -14.42 20.50 11.76
CA PRO A 147 -13.07 20.79 11.26
C PRO A 147 -12.07 19.68 11.57
N ASN A 148 -12.35 18.79 12.52
CA ASN A 148 -11.50 17.67 12.90
C ASN A 148 -11.99 16.31 12.36
N ALA A 149 -13.13 16.27 11.67
CA ALA A 149 -13.69 15.02 11.13
C ALA A 149 -14.39 15.27 9.78
N ASN A 150 -13.68 15.10 8.69
CA ASN A 150 -14.21 15.34 7.34
C ASN A 150 -13.66 14.35 6.30
N ILE A 151 -13.98 14.58 5.02
CA ILE A 151 -13.55 13.71 3.90
C ILE A 151 -12.05 13.83 3.64
N GLN A 152 -11.40 14.95 3.91
CA GLN A 152 -10.04 15.23 3.44
C GLN A 152 -8.96 14.53 4.26
N PHE A 153 -9.15 14.34 5.56
CA PHE A 153 -8.16 13.74 6.46
C PHE A 153 -8.83 12.89 7.54
N GLY A 154 -8.02 12.18 8.31
CA GLY A 154 -8.44 11.24 9.34
C GLY A 154 -8.02 9.82 9.02
N GLU A 155 -8.43 8.86 9.84
CA GLU A 155 -8.09 7.44 9.69
C GLU A 155 -8.34 6.94 8.26
N GLY A 156 -7.29 6.42 7.60
CA GLY A 156 -7.32 5.96 6.22
C GLY A 156 -7.27 7.06 5.15
N GLY A 157 -7.28 8.35 5.55
CA GLY A 157 -7.20 9.51 4.65
C GLY A 157 -8.45 9.72 3.78
N ALA A 158 -8.34 10.56 2.76
CA ALA A 158 -9.44 10.86 1.83
C ALA A 158 -9.87 9.62 1.00
N GLY A 159 -9.00 8.64 0.85
CA GLY A 159 -9.29 7.40 0.11
C GLY A 159 -10.48 6.62 0.64
N THR A 160 -10.78 6.70 1.95
CA THR A 160 -11.92 6.01 2.57
C THR A 160 -13.29 6.58 2.16
N PHE A 161 -13.32 7.71 1.47
CA PHE A 161 -14.53 8.36 0.94
C PHE A 161 -14.46 8.62 -0.57
N SER A 162 -13.42 8.13 -1.26
CA SER A 162 -13.27 8.23 -2.71
C SER A 162 -13.93 7.05 -3.42
N ASP A 163 -13.76 6.98 -4.73
CA ASP A 163 -14.24 5.85 -5.54
C ASP A 163 -13.39 4.57 -5.41
N GLY A 164 -12.38 4.54 -4.55
CA GLY A 164 -11.57 3.35 -4.26
C GLY A 164 -10.57 2.96 -5.35
N LYS A 165 -10.29 3.84 -6.31
CA LYS A 165 -9.23 3.62 -7.30
C LYS A 165 -7.85 3.71 -6.65
N LEU A 166 -7.05 2.67 -6.83
CA LEU A 166 -5.67 2.62 -6.38
C LEU A 166 -4.74 2.82 -7.60
N THR A 167 -4.54 4.08 -7.98
CA THR A 167 -3.67 4.41 -9.11
C THR A 167 -2.52 5.29 -8.65
N THR A 168 -1.31 4.96 -9.11
CA THR A 168 -0.12 5.78 -8.91
C THR A 168 0.56 6.05 -10.25
N ARG A 169 1.27 7.17 -10.34
CA ARG A 169 2.14 7.48 -11.48
C ARG A 169 3.61 7.18 -11.18
N ILE A 170 3.89 6.64 -10.00
CA ILE A 170 5.23 6.25 -9.56
C ILE A 170 5.47 4.83 -10.08
N GLY A 171 6.60 4.63 -10.78
CA GLY A 171 7.04 3.30 -11.24
C GLY A 171 7.93 2.58 -10.22
N ASP A 172 7.70 2.78 -8.93
CA ASP A 172 8.49 2.18 -7.86
C ASP A 172 8.08 0.72 -7.64
N PRO A 173 9.03 -0.24 -7.58
CA PRO A 173 8.73 -1.65 -7.30
C PRO A 173 8.04 -1.88 -5.96
N LEU A 174 8.19 -0.99 -4.97
CA LEU A 174 7.51 -1.07 -3.68
C LEU A 174 5.99 -0.85 -3.77
N CYS A 175 5.47 -0.35 -4.90
CA CYS A 175 4.02 -0.24 -5.10
C CYS A 175 3.31 -1.59 -5.02
N ASP A 176 3.97 -2.67 -5.45
CA ASP A 176 3.40 -4.02 -5.37
C ASP A 176 3.23 -4.46 -3.91
N ASN A 177 4.17 -4.11 -3.02
CA ASN A 177 4.09 -4.40 -1.59
C ASN A 177 2.88 -3.70 -0.94
N VAL A 178 2.56 -2.47 -1.39
CA VAL A 178 1.37 -1.75 -0.92
C VAL A 178 0.09 -2.52 -1.27
N LEU A 179 -0.05 -2.98 -2.52
CA LEU A 179 -1.22 -3.76 -2.97
C LEU A 179 -1.33 -5.08 -2.24
N GLU A 180 -0.21 -5.77 -2.01
CA GLU A 180 -0.18 -7.03 -1.26
C GLU A 180 -0.58 -6.84 0.21
N ILE A 181 -0.12 -5.78 0.85
CA ILE A 181 -0.52 -5.45 2.23
C ILE A 181 -2.04 -5.19 2.27
N LEU A 182 -2.60 -4.42 1.34
CA LEU A 182 -4.03 -4.18 1.27
C LEU A 182 -4.81 -5.49 1.05
N ALA A 183 -4.35 -6.37 0.15
CA ALA A 183 -4.96 -7.68 -0.08
C ALA A 183 -4.91 -8.58 1.15
N ALA A 184 -3.79 -8.58 1.88
CA ALA A 184 -3.64 -9.33 3.14
C ALA A 184 -4.59 -8.84 4.25
N HIS A 185 -5.09 -7.61 4.15
CA HIS A 185 -6.04 -7.03 5.11
C HIS A 185 -7.50 -7.02 4.60
N GLY A 186 -7.81 -7.79 3.55
CA GLY A 186 -9.18 -8.00 3.10
C GLY A 186 -9.58 -7.26 1.82
N ALA A 187 -8.67 -6.57 1.16
CA ALA A 187 -8.93 -6.08 -0.19
C ALA A 187 -9.02 -7.27 -1.18
N PRO A 188 -9.76 -7.13 -2.29
CA PRO A 188 -9.86 -8.19 -3.30
C PRO A 188 -8.48 -8.66 -3.76
N ALA A 189 -8.23 -9.96 -3.75
CA ALA A 189 -6.91 -10.53 -4.08
C ALA A 189 -6.45 -10.22 -5.52
N ASP A 190 -7.37 -9.86 -6.41
CA ASP A 190 -7.07 -9.54 -7.80
C ASP A 190 -6.47 -8.14 -7.99
N ILE A 191 -6.49 -7.27 -6.97
CA ILE A 191 -5.87 -5.93 -7.06
C ILE A 191 -4.37 -6.00 -7.36
N VAL A 192 -3.70 -7.04 -6.89
CA VAL A 192 -2.24 -7.23 -7.13
C VAL A 192 -1.93 -7.56 -8.59
N LYS A 193 -2.93 -8.01 -9.37
CA LYS A 193 -2.77 -8.40 -10.77
C LYS A 193 -3.39 -7.38 -11.74
N LYS A 194 -4.34 -6.57 -11.30
CA LYS A 194 -5.06 -5.61 -12.17
C LYS A 194 -4.19 -4.40 -12.49
N ALA A 195 -4.15 -4.02 -13.76
CA ALA A 195 -3.44 -2.82 -14.24
C ALA A 195 -4.03 -1.51 -13.65
N LYS A 196 -5.31 -1.52 -13.30
CA LYS A 196 -6.02 -0.42 -12.65
C LYS A 196 -6.78 -1.01 -11.46
N PRO A 197 -6.08 -1.23 -10.33
CA PRO A 197 -6.72 -1.82 -9.15
C PRO A 197 -7.78 -0.88 -8.60
N HIS A 198 -8.86 -1.50 -8.14
CA HIS A 198 -9.99 -0.81 -7.53
C HIS A 198 -10.43 -1.60 -6.30
N VAL A 199 -10.50 -0.92 -5.16
CA VAL A 199 -11.07 -1.44 -3.91
C VAL A 199 -12.26 -0.56 -3.59
N GLY A 200 -13.46 -1.12 -3.52
CA GLY A 200 -14.65 -0.36 -3.15
C GLY A 200 -14.46 0.35 -1.80
N THR A 201 -15.10 1.51 -1.65
CA THR A 201 -14.95 2.33 -0.43
C THR A 201 -15.34 1.58 0.85
N ASP A 202 -16.35 0.73 0.79
CA ASP A 202 -16.78 -0.07 1.93
C ASP A 202 -15.71 -1.08 2.35
N ILE A 203 -15.15 -1.80 1.36
CA ILE A 203 -14.04 -2.73 1.59
C ILE A 203 -12.81 -2.00 2.12
N LEU A 204 -12.48 -0.83 1.56
CA LEU A 204 -11.30 -0.07 1.99
C LEU A 204 -11.40 0.36 3.46
N LYS A 205 -12.60 0.70 3.94
CA LYS A 205 -12.83 0.99 5.36
C LYS A 205 -12.51 -0.19 6.26
N ASP A 206 -12.89 -1.40 5.83
CA ASP A 206 -12.58 -2.62 6.57
C ASP A 206 -11.09 -2.94 6.54
N VAL A 207 -10.43 -2.79 5.39
CA VAL A 207 -8.98 -2.93 5.26
C VAL A 207 -8.23 -2.01 6.22
N VAL A 208 -8.59 -0.73 6.26
CA VAL A 208 -7.97 0.25 7.17
C VAL A 208 -8.16 -0.16 8.63
N ARG A 209 -9.36 -0.64 9.00
CA ARG A 209 -9.64 -1.13 10.35
C ARG A 209 -8.79 -2.35 10.71
N GLU A 210 -8.64 -3.31 9.80
CA GLU A 210 -7.81 -4.50 10.03
C GLU A 210 -6.32 -4.13 10.14
N MET A 211 -5.81 -3.22 9.33
CA MET A 211 -4.45 -2.70 9.47
C MET A 211 -4.22 -2.06 10.84
N ARG A 212 -5.16 -1.23 11.32
CA ARG A 212 -5.09 -0.67 12.68
C ARG A 212 -5.10 -1.75 13.76
N ARG A 213 -5.95 -2.77 13.61
CA ARG A 213 -5.99 -3.91 14.55
C ARG A 213 -4.65 -4.64 14.59
N GLU A 214 -4.02 -4.85 13.46
CA GLU A 214 -2.69 -5.46 13.41
C GLU A 214 -1.62 -4.59 14.09
N ILE A 215 -1.64 -3.26 13.89
CA ILE A 215 -0.75 -2.32 14.60
C ILE A 215 -0.89 -2.50 16.12
N ILE A 216 -2.13 -2.50 16.63
CA ILE A 216 -2.40 -2.66 18.06
C ILE A 216 -1.99 -4.06 18.55
N LYS A 217 -2.30 -5.11 17.81
CA LYS A 217 -1.92 -6.48 18.13
C LYS A 217 -0.41 -6.65 18.27
N ASN A 218 0.36 -5.93 17.47
CA ASN A 218 1.83 -5.92 17.53
C ASN A 218 2.39 -4.87 18.52
N GLY A 219 1.61 -4.44 19.51
CA GLY A 219 2.06 -3.56 20.59
C GLY A 219 2.05 -2.06 20.24
N GLY A 220 1.58 -1.67 19.07
CA GLY A 220 1.34 -0.26 18.74
C GLY A 220 0.16 0.31 19.52
N GLU A 221 0.13 1.63 19.66
CA GLU A 221 -0.93 2.38 20.32
C GLU A 221 -1.49 3.42 19.34
N VAL A 222 -2.82 3.58 19.26
CA VAL A 222 -3.45 4.57 18.40
C VAL A 222 -4.30 5.51 19.25
N ARG A 223 -3.97 6.80 19.23
CA ARG A 223 -4.67 7.87 19.93
C ARG A 223 -5.43 8.70 18.92
N PHE A 224 -6.75 8.63 18.98
CA PHE A 224 -7.65 9.49 18.21
C PHE A 224 -7.92 10.81 18.91
N ARG A 225 -8.37 11.81 18.14
CA ARG A 225 -8.66 13.19 18.62
C ARG A 225 -7.43 13.82 19.29
N THR A 226 -6.24 13.41 18.86
CA THR A 226 -4.96 13.80 19.44
C THR A 226 -4.10 14.47 18.35
N PRO A 227 -4.32 15.78 18.09
CA PRO A 227 -3.55 16.51 17.10
C PRO A 227 -2.12 16.74 17.58
N LEU A 228 -1.15 16.62 16.65
CA LEU A 228 0.20 17.13 16.86
C LEU A 228 0.13 18.67 16.98
N THR A 229 0.66 19.22 18.05
CA THR A 229 0.67 20.67 18.32
C THR A 229 2.06 21.28 18.31
N GLY A 230 3.11 20.45 18.39
CA GLY A 230 4.49 20.93 18.36
C GLY A 230 5.52 19.82 18.52
N VAL A 231 6.77 20.22 18.56
CA VAL A 231 7.92 19.35 18.80
C VAL A 231 8.89 20.00 19.78
N SER A 232 9.51 19.20 20.62
CA SER A 232 10.58 19.64 21.53
C SER A 232 11.93 19.14 21.02
N VAL A 233 12.85 20.10 20.82
CA VAL A 233 14.21 19.84 20.30
C VAL A 233 15.22 20.33 21.31
N LYS A 234 16.24 19.50 21.66
CA LYS A 234 17.39 19.86 22.49
C LYS A 234 18.67 19.51 21.77
N ASN A 235 19.59 20.45 21.70
CA ASN A 235 20.89 20.26 21.05
C ASN A 235 20.78 19.74 19.59
N GLY A 236 19.77 20.18 18.84
CA GLY A 236 19.52 19.75 17.47
C GLY A 236 18.89 18.36 17.32
N ALA A 237 18.52 17.69 18.42
CA ALA A 237 17.87 16.39 18.40
C ALA A 237 16.42 16.46 18.91
N LEU A 238 15.52 15.71 18.28
CA LEU A 238 14.15 15.55 18.75
C LEU A 238 14.14 14.85 20.11
N CYS A 239 13.38 15.40 21.06
CA CYS A 239 13.22 14.83 22.40
C CYS A 239 11.78 14.45 22.71
N ALA A 240 10.80 15.14 22.12
CA ALA A 240 9.39 14.84 22.28
C ALA A 240 8.56 15.40 21.12
N VAL A 241 7.36 14.90 20.95
CA VAL A 241 6.27 15.56 20.23
C VAL A 241 5.23 16.06 21.23
N GLN A 242 4.55 17.13 20.89
CA GLN A 242 3.54 17.75 21.74
C GLN A 242 2.14 17.42 21.20
N ALA A 243 1.29 16.90 22.07
CA ALA A 243 -0.10 16.61 21.75
C ALA A 243 -0.96 16.68 23.04
N ASP A 244 -2.17 17.19 22.96
CA ASP A 244 -3.09 17.35 24.11
C ASP A 244 -2.45 18.05 25.33
N GLY A 245 -1.59 19.02 25.07
CA GLY A 245 -0.88 19.77 26.13
C GLY A 245 0.18 18.97 26.87
N GLN A 246 0.57 17.80 26.36
CA GLN A 246 1.58 16.91 26.95
C GLN A 246 2.74 16.68 26.00
N ASP A 247 3.93 16.50 26.56
CA ASP A 247 5.11 16.04 25.82
C ASP A 247 5.14 14.50 25.80
N ILE A 248 5.16 13.92 24.61
CA ILE A 248 5.36 12.49 24.40
C ILE A 248 6.82 12.29 24.01
N ALA A 249 7.61 11.75 24.93
CA ALA A 249 9.05 11.55 24.71
C ALA A 249 9.32 10.60 23.53
N CYS A 250 10.15 11.04 22.58
CA CYS A 250 10.59 10.23 21.44
C CYS A 250 11.84 10.82 20.79
N GLU A 251 12.71 9.97 20.29
CA GLU A 251 13.88 10.37 19.47
C GLU A 251 13.57 10.37 17.97
N ARG A 252 12.47 9.76 17.57
CA ARG A 252 12.07 9.65 16.16
C ARG A 252 10.59 9.86 16.01
N ALA A 253 10.22 10.72 15.06
CA ALA A 253 8.84 10.95 14.68
C ALA A 253 8.68 10.88 13.15
N VAL A 254 7.58 10.28 12.70
CA VAL A 254 7.15 10.27 11.30
C VAL A 254 6.03 11.29 11.17
N LEU A 255 6.26 12.36 10.40
CA LEU A 255 5.24 13.37 10.12
C LEU A 255 4.45 12.95 8.87
N ALA A 256 3.27 12.40 9.08
CA ALA A 256 2.36 11.92 8.03
C ALA A 256 1.01 12.68 8.06
N ILE A 257 1.04 13.96 8.45
CA ILE A 257 -0.14 14.82 8.70
C ILE A 257 -0.86 15.27 7.42
N GLY A 258 -0.27 15.05 6.25
CA GLY A 258 -0.86 15.39 4.95
C GLY A 258 -0.82 16.89 4.63
N HIS A 259 -1.19 17.23 3.40
CA HIS A 259 -1.11 18.60 2.90
C HIS A 259 -2.20 19.55 3.46
N SER A 260 -3.26 19.00 4.04
CA SER A 260 -4.37 19.80 4.62
C SER A 260 -4.10 20.30 6.04
N ALA A 261 -3.02 19.85 6.69
CA ALA A 261 -2.64 20.25 8.04
C ALA A 261 -1.86 21.59 8.06
N ARG A 262 -2.36 22.60 7.36
CA ARG A 262 -1.73 23.92 7.25
C ARG A 262 -1.64 24.69 8.56
N ASP A 263 -2.50 24.38 9.50
CA ASP A 263 -2.54 24.93 10.84
C ASP A 263 -1.48 24.33 11.78
N THR A 264 -0.82 23.24 11.35
CA THR A 264 0.24 22.57 12.13
C THR A 264 1.65 22.98 11.65
N PHE A 265 1.78 23.42 10.39
CA PHE A 265 3.02 23.96 9.83
C PHE A 265 3.14 25.47 10.12
#